data_890da1a5b4f8ec6b1abaa2d5de391581
#
_entry.id   890da1a5b4f8ec6b1abaa2d5de391581
#
_cell.length_a   1.000
_cell.length_b   1.000
_cell.length_c   1.000
_cell.angle_alpha   90.00
_cell.angle_beta   90.00
_cell.angle_gamma   90.00
#
_symmetry.space_group_name_H-M   'P 1'
#
loop_
_entity.id
_entity.type
_entity.pdbx_description
1 polymer ?
#
loop_
_entity_poly.entity_id
_entity_poly.type
_entity_poly.pdbx_seq_one_letter_code
_entity_poly.pdbx_strand_id
1 'polypeptide(L)'
;MWGLDDQGSSSNGCDETYRGTSPFSEPESSAISAFVEEHDFPIALNYHSYSNLLIYPFGYSYDNPMDQDDLNTFIEIGEELVSVNGYALGTGPDLLYPVNGEACDWMYGVHGVFAYTPEVGSGQDGFWPATNRIIPLCEENLYANQYLALVAGSNYSSNINVSDEIFLQGQSYPLNISVQNTGLSSSSGDVSIDIISSDNLIFELSEINI
;
A
#
# COMPACT_ATOMS: atom_id res chain seq x y z
N MET A 1 -7.11 1.43 -18.81
CA MET A 1 -8.33 2.15 -19.31
C MET A 1 -8.02 3.50 -19.99
N TRP A 2 -6.90 3.60 -20.69
CA TRP A 2 -6.55 4.81 -21.45
C TRP A 2 -7.69 5.17 -22.41
N GLY A 3 -8.19 6.42 -22.35
CA GLY A 3 -9.17 6.97 -23.28
C GLY A 3 -10.56 6.31 -23.31
N LEU A 4 -10.99 5.68 -22.23
CA LEU A 4 -12.26 4.93 -22.19
C LEU A 4 -13.48 5.82 -22.52
N ASP A 5 -13.60 6.99 -21.88
CA ASP A 5 -14.79 7.86 -21.96
C ASP A 5 -14.49 9.37 -21.77
N ASP A 6 -13.24 9.77 -21.91
CA ASP A 6 -12.72 11.13 -21.69
C ASP A 6 -12.90 11.67 -20.25
N GLN A 7 -13.17 10.80 -19.25
CA GLN A 7 -13.20 11.21 -17.86
C GLN A 7 -11.79 11.45 -17.31
N GLY A 8 -11.56 12.62 -16.72
CA GLY A 8 -10.25 13.00 -16.17
C GLY A 8 -9.13 13.15 -17.18
N SER A 9 -9.41 13.00 -18.48
CA SER A 9 -8.43 13.15 -19.56
C SER A 9 -9.06 13.73 -20.83
N SER A 10 -8.24 14.32 -21.74
CA SER A 10 -8.71 14.92 -22.99
C SER A 10 -7.95 14.36 -24.19
N SER A 11 -8.66 14.22 -25.30
CA SER A 11 -8.08 13.93 -26.62
C SER A 11 -7.59 15.20 -27.34
N ASN A 12 -7.87 16.40 -26.83
CA ASN A 12 -7.46 17.68 -27.42
C ASN A 12 -6.04 18.05 -26.95
N GLY A 13 -5.10 18.12 -27.90
CA GLY A 13 -3.69 18.45 -27.63
C GLY A 13 -3.41 19.85 -27.03
N CYS A 14 -4.45 20.70 -26.89
CA CYS A 14 -4.34 22.02 -26.26
C CYS A 14 -4.82 22.03 -24.81
N ASP A 15 -5.36 20.93 -24.31
CA ASP A 15 -5.86 20.83 -22.94
C ASP A 15 -4.74 20.38 -21.99
N GLU A 16 -4.76 20.89 -20.76
CA GLU A 16 -3.80 20.50 -19.69
C GLU A 16 -3.89 19.02 -19.34
N THR A 17 -5.06 18.40 -19.56
CA THR A 17 -5.31 16.99 -19.33
C THR A 17 -5.14 16.11 -20.57
N TYR A 18 -4.39 16.61 -21.58
CA TYR A 18 -4.14 15.85 -22.81
C TYR A 18 -3.41 14.53 -22.53
N ARG A 19 -4.01 13.41 -22.96
CA ARG A 19 -3.53 12.06 -22.66
C ARG A 19 -2.57 11.44 -23.68
N GLY A 20 -2.12 12.24 -24.65
CA GLY A 20 -1.31 11.71 -25.76
C GLY A 20 -2.15 11.13 -26.90
N THR A 21 -1.49 10.58 -27.92
CA THR A 21 -2.13 10.01 -29.11
C THR A 21 -2.48 8.52 -28.96
N SER A 22 -1.84 7.84 -28.01
CA SER A 22 -2.03 6.43 -27.66
C SER A 22 -1.53 6.17 -26.24
N PRO A 23 -1.84 5.01 -25.62
CA PRO A 23 -1.18 4.62 -24.39
C PRO A 23 0.34 4.71 -24.55
N PHE A 24 1.01 5.30 -23.56
CA PHE A 24 2.47 5.46 -23.53
C PHE A 24 3.07 6.17 -24.76
N SER A 25 2.31 7.08 -25.40
CA SER A 25 2.84 7.87 -26.54
C SER A 25 3.91 8.88 -26.15
N GLU A 26 3.89 9.34 -24.89
CA GLU A 26 4.83 10.34 -24.41
C GLU A 26 6.12 9.67 -23.88
N PRO A 27 7.32 10.24 -24.16
CA PRO A 27 8.59 9.62 -23.81
C PRO A 27 8.73 9.26 -22.33
N GLU A 28 8.21 10.13 -21.45
CA GLU A 28 8.25 9.94 -20.01
C GLU A 28 7.42 8.73 -19.58
N SER A 29 6.17 8.65 -20.04
CA SER A 29 5.29 7.52 -19.72
C SER A 29 5.79 6.22 -20.34
N SER A 30 6.37 6.27 -21.55
CA SER A 30 7.00 5.12 -22.20
C SER A 30 8.22 4.62 -21.41
N ALA A 31 9.04 5.52 -20.88
CA ALA A 31 10.20 5.15 -20.08
C ALA A 31 9.80 4.47 -18.76
N ILE A 32 8.76 4.99 -18.10
CA ILE A 32 8.24 4.38 -16.85
C ILE A 32 7.61 3.03 -17.14
N SER A 33 6.82 2.89 -18.22
CA SER A 33 6.22 1.57 -18.53
C SER A 33 7.30 0.53 -18.83
N ALA A 34 8.32 0.85 -19.60
CA ALA A 34 9.44 -0.05 -19.88
C ALA A 34 10.17 -0.44 -18.58
N PHE A 35 10.38 0.52 -17.67
CA PHE A 35 11.02 0.26 -16.39
C PHE A 35 10.19 -0.69 -15.52
N VAL A 36 8.87 -0.51 -15.45
CA VAL A 36 7.98 -1.43 -14.71
C VAL A 36 7.95 -2.82 -15.34
N GLU A 37 7.94 -2.91 -16.67
CA GLU A 37 7.94 -4.17 -17.42
C GLU A 37 9.26 -4.96 -17.28
N GLU A 38 10.38 -4.27 -17.03
CA GLU A 38 11.69 -4.89 -16.86
C GLU A 38 11.95 -5.39 -15.41
N HIS A 39 11.07 -5.05 -14.46
CA HIS A 39 11.29 -5.34 -13.04
C HIS A 39 10.02 -5.93 -12.41
N ASP A 40 10.22 -6.88 -11.49
CA ASP A 40 9.14 -7.49 -10.71
C ASP A 40 8.90 -6.67 -9.42
N PHE A 41 8.20 -5.54 -9.54
CA PHE A 41 7.82 -4.74 -8.39
C PHE A 41 6.58 -5.33 -7.71
N PRO A 42 6.61 -5.67 -6.41
CA PRO A 42 5.40 -6.09 -5.70
C PRO A 42 4.52 -4.90 -5.32
N ILE A 43 5.10 -3.71 -5.10
CA ILE A 43 4.41 -2.51 -4.63
C ILE A 43 5.05 -1.25 -5.19
N ALA A 44 4.26 -0.17 -5.34
CA ALA A 44 4.74 1.13 -5.82
C ALA A 44 3.99 2.30 -5.18
N LEU A 45 4.67 3.46 -5.01
CA LEU A 45 4.07 4.75 -4.69
C LEU A 45 4.33 5.73 -5.83
N ASN A 46 3.25 6.27 -6.41
CA ASN A 46 3.27 7.29 -7.46
C ASN A 46 2.86 8.63 -6.86
N TYR A 47 3.84 9.43 -6.40
CA TYR A 47 3.59 10.65 -5.65
C TYR A 47 3.03 11.77 -6.51
N HIS A 48 1.92 12.33 -6.03
CA HIS A 48 1.21 13.48 -6.56
C HIS A 48 1.04 14.58 -5.50
N SER A 49 0.36 15.64 -5.84
CA SER A 49 -0.16 16.68 -4.98
C SER A 49 -1.48 17.18 -5.58
N TYR A 50 -2.44 17.57 -4.75
CA TYR A 50 -2.46 17.63 -3.29
C TYR A 50 -3.78 17.10 -2.76
N SER A 51 -3.94 16.73 -1.53
CA SER A 51 -5.22 16.63 -0.79
C SER A 51 -5.12 15.78 0.48
N ASN A 52 -3.91 15.36 0.90
CA ASN A 52 -3.70 14.44 2.02
C ASN A 52 -4.47 13.11 1.82
N LEU A 53 -4.32 12.49 0.67
CA LEU A 53 -4.97 11.24 0.31
C LEU A 53 -3.95 10.15 0.00
N LEU A 54 -4.38 8.90 0.15
CA LEU A 54 -3.71 7.73 -0.41
C LEU A 54 -4.72 6.98 -1.27
N ILE A 55 -4.53 7.02 -2.58
CA ILE A 55 -5.46 6.47 -3.55
C ILE A 55 -4.94 5.12 -4.03
N TYR A 56 -5.85 4.12 -4.13
CA TYR A 56 -5.58 2.81 -4.72
C TYR A 56 -6.52 2.53 -5.91
N PRO A 57 -6.19 1.59 -6.80
CA PRO A 57 -7.03 1.23 -7.95
C PRO A 57 -8.45 0.75 -7.55
N PHE A 58 -9.44 0.96 -8.42
CA PHE A 58 -9.32 1.52 -9.76
C PHE A 58 -9.86 2.95 -9.80
N GLY A 59 -9.16 3.83 -10.53
CA GLY A 59 -9.53 5.24 -10.65
C GLY A 59 -10.64 5.52 -11.65
N TYR A 60 -10.97 4.61 -12.55
CA TYR A 60 -11.91 4.85 -13.65
C TYR A 60 -13.38 4.50 -13.35
N SER A 61 -13.69 3.87 -12.23
CA SER A 61 -15.04 3.37 -11.95
C SER A 61 -15.40 3.44 -10.46
N TYR A 62 -16.65 3.80 -10.17
CA TYR A 62 -17.23 3.66 -8.83
C TYR A 62 -17.49 2.20 -8.45
N ASP A 63 -17.76 1.34 -9.45
CA ASP A 63 -17.87 -0.10 -9.25
C ASP A 63 -16.45 -0.69 -9.35
N ASN A 64 -15.81 -0.90 -8.21
CA ASN A 64 -14.45 -1.44 -8.19
C ASN A 64 -14.44 -2.91 -8.63
N PRO A 65 -13.84 -3.25 -9.78
CA PRO A 65 -13.82 -4.62 -10.30
C PRO A 65 -12.70 -5.50 -9.70
N MET A 66 -12.02 -5.01 -8.67
CA MET A 66 -10.92 -5.72 -8.02
C MET A 66 -11.41 -6.99 -7.31
N ASP A 67 -10.58 -8.04 -7.32
CA ASP A 67 -10.81 -9.20 -6.48
C ASP A 67 -10.83 -8.84 -5.00
N GLN A 68 -11.65 -9.53 -4.21
CA GLN A 68 -11.85 -9.18 -2.80
C GLN A 68 -10.59 -9.39 -1.94
N ASP A 69 -9.79 -10.38 -2.24
CA ASP A 69 -8.56 -10.66 -1.49
C ASP A 69 -7.50 -9.59 -1.77
N ASP A 70 -7.39 -9.17 -3.02
CA ASP A 70 -6.51 -8.04 -3.40
C ASP A 70 -7.01 -6.72 -2.81
N LEU A 71 -8.32 -6.48 -2.80
CA LEU A 71 -8.90 -5.29 -2.16
C LEU A 71 -8.60 -5.26 -0.66
N ASN A 72 -8.73 -6.38 0.02
CA ASN A 72 -8.38 -6.50 1.44
C ASN A 72 -6.89 -6.19 1.66
N THR A 73 -6.01 -6.70 0.78
CA THR A 73 -4.58 -6.43 0.81
C THR A 73 -4.27 -4.94 0.59
N PHE A 74 -4.92 -4.29 -0.39
CA PHE A 74 -4.81 -2.84 -0.59
C PHE A 74 -5.26 -2.05 0.64
N ILE A 75 -6.35 -2.44 1.27
CA ILE A 75 -6.85 -1.76 2.47
C ILE A 75 -5.87 -1.96 3.63
N GLU A 76 -5.44 -3.20 3.93
CA GLU A 76 -4.53 -3.51 5.04
C GLU A 76 -3.20 -2.75 4.92
N ILE A 77 -2.56 -2.83 3.75
CA ILE A 77 -1.30 -2.12 3.50
C ILE A 77 -1.53 -0.59 3.51
N GLY A 78 -2.61 -0.12 2.88
CA GLY A 78 -2.93 1.29 2.81
C GLY A 78 -3.20 1.92 4.17
N GLU A 79 -3.93 1.25 5.07
CA GLU A 79 -4.18 1.69 6.45
C GLU A 79 -2.86 1.86 7.22
N GLU A 80 -1.91 0.96 7.05
CA GLU A 80 -0.61 1.08 7.67
C GLU A 80 0.21 2.22 7.05
N LEU A 81 0.20 2.38 5.73
CA LEU A 81 0.88 3.49 5.04
C LEU A 81 0.42 4.87 5.55
N VAL A 82 -0.87 5.03 5.88
CA VAL A 82 -1.43 6.30 6.36
C VAL A 82 -1.48 6.42 7.87
N SER A 83 -1.05 5.43 8.61
CA SER A 83 -1.18 5.35 10.08
C SER A 83 -0.51 6.53 10.82
N VAL A 84 0.54 7.10 10.25
CA VAL A 84 1.32 8.18 10.86
C VAL A 84 0.90 9.56 10.35
N ASN A 85 0.65 9.70 9.04
CA ASN A 85 0.31 10.99 8.44
C ASN A 85 -1.20 11.29 8.45
N GLY A 86 -2.05 10.27 8.65
CA GLY A 86 -3.50 10.41 8.74
C GLY A 86 -4.16 10.78 7.42
N TYR A 87 -3.55 10.46 6.29
CA TYR A 87 -4.16 10.65 4.97
C TYR A 87 -5.42 9.79 4.84
N ALA A 88 -6.41 10.27 4.08
CA ALA A 88 -7.60 9.47 3.80
C ALA A 88 -7.28 8.41 2.74
N LEU A 89 -7.64 7.16 3.03
CA LEU A 89 -7.46 6.02 2.14
C LEU A 89 -8.75 5.75 1.35
N GLY A 90 -8.65 5.53 0.05
CA GLY A 90 -9.80 5.18 -0.80
C GLY A 90 -9.46 5.15 -2.28
N THR A 91 -10.48 4.94 -3.12
CA THR A 91 -10.32 5.03 -4.57
C THR A 91 -10.40 6.48 -5.07
N GLY A 92 -9.87 6.75 -6.27
CA GLY A 92 -10.00 8.07 -6.90
C GLY A 92 -11.46 8.53 -7.04
N PRO A 93 -12.38 7.70 -7.54
CA PRO A 93 -13.81 8.03 -7.62
C PRO A 93 -14.46 8.40 -6.29
N ASP A 94 -14.07 7.73 -5.18
CA ASP A 94 -14.66 7.98 -3.86
C ASP A 94 -14.11 9.25 -3.19
N LEU A 95 -12.83 9.56 -3.40
CA LEU A 95 -12.14 10.65 -2.70
C LEU A 95 -12.03 11.94 -3.52
N LEU A 96 -11.96 11.83 -4.85
CA LEU A 96 -11.78 12.94 -5.77
C LEU A 96 -12.78 12.87 -6.93
N TYR A 97 -12.43 12.17 -8.00
CA TYR A 97 -13.21 12.02 -9.21
C TYR A 97 -12.68 10.85 -10.04
N PRO A 98 -13.51 10.25 -10.92
CA PRO A 98 -13.02 9.23 -11.84
C PRO A 98 -12.01 9.78 -12.86
N VAL A 99 -10.97 9.00 -13.13
CA VAL A 99 -9.95 9.30 -14.15
C VAL A 99 -9.63 8.08 -15.00
N ASN A 100 -9.28 8.31 -16.26
CA ASN A 100 -8.82 7.30 -17.19
C ASN A 100 -7.31 7.37 -17.38
N GLY A 101 -6.67 6.20 -17.43
CA GLY A 101 -5.24 6.10 -17.75
C GLY A 101 -4.31 6.40 -16.57
N GLU A 102 -4.79 6.21 -15.36
CA GLU A 102 -3.97 6.33 -14.15
C GLU A 102 -2.87 5.26 -14.13
N ALA A 103 -1.67 5.65 -13.67
CA ALA A 103 -0.52 4.75 -13.61
C ALA A 103 -0.76 3.56 -12.67
N CYS A 104 -1.39 3.80 -11.50
CA CYS A 104 -1.68 2.74 -10.53
C CYS A 104 -2.67 1.71 -11.07
N ASP A 105 -3.68 2.12 -11.83
CA ASP A 105 -4.61 1.22 -12.51
C ASP A 105 -3.90 0.29 -13.49
N TRP A 106 -2.94 0.83 -14.23
CA TRP A 106 -2.17 0.03 -15.18
C TRP A 106 -1.17 -0.90 -14.46
N MET A 107 -0.45 -0.40 -13.46
CA MET A 107 0.51 -1.18 -12.69
C MET A 107 -0.17 -2.38 -12.02
N TYR A 108 -1.33 -2.16 -11.38
CA TYR A 108 -2.06 -3.25 -10.77
C TYR A 108 -2.79 -4.12 -11.82
N GLY A 109 -3.60 -3.53 -12.67
CA GLY A 109 -4.47 -4.26 -13.59
C GLY A 109 -3.75 -5.07 -14.66
N VAL A 110 -2.48 -4.76 -14.96
CA VAL A 110 -1.67 -5.45 -15.98
C VAL A 110 -0.54 -6.26 -15.37
N HIS A 111 0.08 -5.76 -14.29
CA HIS A 111 1.29 -6.36 -13.71
C HIS A 111 1.10 -6.89 -12.29
N GLY A 112 -0.07 -6.68 -11.66
CA GLY A 112 -0.34 -7.12 -10.29
C GLY A 112 0.45 -6.34 -9.22
N VAL A 113 1.00 -5.18 -9.56
CA VAL A 113 1.73 -4.32 -8.62
C VAL A 113 0.74 -3.63 -7.69
N PHE A 114 0.89 -3.77 -6.38
CA PHE A 114 0.09 -3.03 -5.40
C PHE A 114 0.49 -1.55 -5.39
N ALA A 115 -0.02 -0.80 -6.35
CA ALA A 115 0.38 0.59 -6.59
C ALA A 115 -0.60 1.58 -5.96
N TYR A 116 -0.06 2.62 -5.31
CA TYR A 116 -0.83 3.69 -4.68
C TYR A 116 -0.39 5.06 -5.20
N THR A 117 -1.31 6.02 -5.17
CA THR A 117 -1.06 7.43 -5.46
C THR A 117 -1.22 8.25 -4.17
N PRO A 118 -0.12 8.62 -3.48
CA PRO A 118 -0.17 9.60 -2.41
C PRO A 118 -0.36 11.01 -2.98
N GLU A 119 -1.41 11.70 -2.52
CA GLU A 119 -1.69 13.12 -2.81
C GLU A 119 -1.17 13.98 -1.65
N VAL A 120 0.11 14.38 -1.75
CA VAL A 120 0.86 15.00 -0.65
C VAL A 120 0.48 16.46 -0.44
N GLY A 121 0.23 16.79 0.82
CA GLY A 121 -0.10 18.15 1.24
C GLY A 121 -1.59 18.46 1.22
N SER A 122 -1.96 19.43 2.04
CA SER A 122 -3.34 19.88 2.22
C SER A 122 -3.77 20.90 1.15
N GLY A 123 -5.06 21.28 1.15
CA GLY A 123 -5.55 22.38 0.32
C GLY A 123 -4.87 23.73 0.59
N GLN A 124 -4.21 23.90 1.73
CA GLN A 124 -3.41 25.10 2.02
C GLN A 124 -2.03 25.07 1.36
N ASP A 125 -1.49 23.86 1.13
CA ASP A 125 -0.22 23.66 0.46
C ASP A 125 -0.37 23.78 -1.06
N GLY A 126 -1.49 23.35 -1.63
CA GLY A 126 -1.77 23.39 -3.05
C GLY A 126 -0.75 22.62 -3.90
N PHE A 127 -0.72 22.87 -5.19
CA PHE A 127 0.28 22.25 -6.10
C PHE A 127 1.70 22.76 -5.91
N TRP A 128 1.88 23.91 -5.28
CA TRP A 128 3.18 24.54 -5.06
C TRP A 128 3.31 25.06 -3.62
N PRO A 129 3.64 24.17 -2.68
CA PRO A 129 3.71 24.55 -1.27
C PRO A 129 4.81 25.58 -1.00
N ALA A 130 4.64 26.38 0.07
CA ALA A 130 5.67 27.29 0.53
C ALA A 130 6.95 26.51 0.90
N THR A 131 8.13 27.10 0.68
CA THR A 131 9.43 26.44 0.86
C THR A 131 9.61 25.82 2.25
N ASN A 132 9.04 26.44 3.30
CA ASN A 132 9.10 25.92 4.67
C ASN A 132 8.21 24.68 4.91
N ARG A 133 7.35 24.32 3.95
CA ARG A 133 6.52 23.12 4.01
C ARG A 133 7.19 21.90 3.37
N ILE A 134 8.22 22.07 2.55
CA ILE A 134 8.87 20.99 1.81
C ILE A 134 9.37 19.90 2.78
N ILE A 135 10.18 20.26 3.76
CA ILE A 135 10.72 19.29 4.72
C ILE A 135 9.62 18.62 5.57
N PRO A 136 8.68 19.35 6.19
CA PRO A 136 7.56 18.73 6.88
C PRO A 136 6.76 17.75 6.02
N LEU A 137 6.47 18.07 4.75
CA LEU A 137 5.76 17.18 3.82
C LEU A 137 6.56 15.91 3.48
N CYS A 138 7.89 16.01 3.41
CA CYS A 138 8.75 14.84 3.25
C CYS A 138 8.77 13.98 4.54
N GLU A 139 8.86 14.62 5.71
CA GLU A 139 8.92 13.93 6.99
C GLU A 139 7.63 13.16 7.30
N GLU A 140 6.45 13.73 7.01
CA GLU A 140 5.17 13.07 7.24
C GLU A 140 4.95 11.83 6.35
N ASN A 141 5.67 11.72 5.23
CA ASN A 141 5.61 10.56 4.32
C ASN A 141 6.79 9.60 4.48
N LEU A 142 7.72 9.88 5.41
CA LEU A 142 8.90 9.03 5.60
C LEU A 142 8.53 7.62 6.04
N TYR A 143 7.59 7.49 6.98
CA TYR A 143 7.12 6.19 7.46
C TYR A 143 6.53 5.34 6.33
N ALA A 144 5.67 5.93 5.50
CA ALA A 144 5.08 5.23 4.36
C ALA A 144 6.14 4.64 3.42
N ASN A 145 7.21 5.39 3.12
CA ASN A 145 8.32 4.89 2.29
C ASN A 145 9.11 3.76 2.97
N GLN A 146 9.30 3.84 4.29
CA GLN A 146 9.99 2.79 5.04
C GLN A 146 9.15 1.51 5.11
N TYR A 147 7.86 1.65 5.39
CA TYR A 147 6.93 0.52 5.44
C TYR A 147 6.78 -0.15 4.06
N LEU A 148 6.69 0.64 2.98
CA LEU A 148 6.68 0.11 1.62
C LEU A 148 7.89 -0.82 1.36
N ALA A 149 9.07 -0.40 1.77
CA ALA A 149 10.27 -1.21 1.60
C ALA A 149 10.25 -2.51 2.42
N LEU A 150 9.61 -2.49 3.59
CA LEU A 150 9.44 -3.68 4.44
C LEU A 150 8.40 -4.65 3.84
N VAL A 151 7.22 -4.12 3.45
CA VAL A 151 6.12 -4.95 2.96
C VAL A 151 6.37 -5.52 1.56
N ALA A 152 7.26 -4.93 0.79
CA ALA A 152 7.69 -5.47 -0.51
C ALA A 152 8.37 -6.85 -0.38
N GLY A 153 9.03 -7.12 0.74
CA GLY A 153 9.60 -8.41 1.08
C GLY A 153 8.64 -9.31 1.86
N SER A 154 9.18 -10.32 2.52
CA SER A 154 8.49 -11.02 3.59
C SER A 154 8.53 -10.19 4.86
N ASN A 155 7.37 -9.90 5.44
CA ASN A 155 7.21 -9.15 6.68
C ASN A 155 6.33 -9.94 7.63
N TYR A 156 6.75 -10.12 8.88
CA TYR A 156 6.05 -11.00 9.81
C TYR A 156 5.48 -10.21 10.98
N SER A 157 4.20 -10.41 11.24
CA SER A 157 3.53 -10.01 12.47
C SER A 157 3.32 -11.21 13.37
N SER A 158 3.35 -10.99 14.68
CA SER A 158 3.04 -12.02 15.67
C SER A 158 1.96 -11.54 16.63
N ASN A 159 1.05 -12.46 16.97
CA ASN A 159 0.05 -12.22 17.98
C ASN A 159 0.11 -13.32 19.06
N ILE A 160 0.08 -12.90 20.31
CA ILE A 160 0.12 -13.80 21.47
C ILE A 160 -1.21 -13.68 22.22
N ASN A 161 -1.96 -14.78 22.25
CA ASN A 161 -3.21 -14.87 22.99
C ASN A 161 -3.04 -15.78 24.20
N VAL A 162 -3.37 -15.24 25.36
CA VAL A 162 -3.38 -15.94 26.66
C VAL A 162 -4.82 -15.99 27.15
N SER A 163 -5.27 -17.17 27.58
CA SER A 163 -6.67 -17.39 27.97
C SER A 163 -7.05 -16.72 29.28
N ASP A 164 -6.10 -16.41 30.14
CA ASP A 164 -6.34 -15.92 31.49
C ASP A 164 -5.43 -14.74 31.85
N GLU A 165 -5.97 -13.78 32.61
CA GLU A 165 -5.20 -12.62 33.12
C GLU A 165 -4.39 -12.94 34.38
N ILE A 166 -4.72 -14.06 35.06
CA ILE A 166 -4.09 -14.47 36.32
C ILE A 166 -3.55 -15.88 36.19
N PHE A 167 -2.26 -16.05 36.39
CA PHE A 167 -1.58 -17.34 36.38
C PHE A 167 -1.28 -17.83 37.79
N LEU A 168 -1.77 -19.01 38.13
CA LEU A 168 -1.50 -19.65 39.41
C LEU A 168 -0.28 -20.56 39.29
N GLN A 169 0.57 -20.53 40.32
CA GLN A 169 1.77 -21.38 40.37
C GLN A 169 1.40 -22.87 40.30
N GLY A 170 2.10 -23.60 39.45
CA GLY A 170 1.90 -25.04 39.28
C GLY A 170 0.69 -25.42 38.40
N GLN A 171 0.02 -24.48 37.77
CA GLN A 171 -1.02 -24.72 36.78
C GLN A 171 -0.48 -24.53 35.37
N SER A 172 -1.04 -25.25 34.39
CA SER A 172 -0.74 -25.10 32.96
C SER A 172 -1.84 -24.28 32.29
N TYR A 173 -1.42 -23.35 31.44
CA TYR A 173 -2.32 -22.47 30.72
C TYR A 173 -1.98 -22.53 29.22
N PRO A 174 -3.00 -22.58 28.34
CA PRO A 174 -2.73 -22.52 26.90
C PRO A 174 -2.22 -21.14 26.50
N LEU A 175 -1.15 -21.14 25.72
CA LEU A 175 -0.60 -19.97 25.06
C LEU A 175 -0.69 -20.20 23.56
N ASN A 176 -1.46 -19.36 22.86
CA ASN A 176 -1.56 -19.40 21.40
C ASN A 176 -0.69 -18.29 20.81
N ILE A 177 0.24 -18.69 19.98
CA ILE A 177 1.09 -17.77 19.22
C ILE A 177 0.75 -17.97 17.75
N SER A 178 0.31 -16.90 17.08
CA SER A 178 0.17 -16.88 15.64
C SER A 178 1.23 -15.98 15.02
N VAL A 179 1.82 -16.43 13.93
CA VAL A 179 2.73 -15.63 13.11
C VAL A 179 2.20 -15.63 11.70
N GLN A 180 2.06 -14.46 11.13
CA GLN A 180 1.53 -14.24 9.79
C GLN A 180 2.54 -13.46 8.96
N ASN A 181 2.77 -13.88 7.73
CA ASN A 181 3.47 -13.05 6.76
C ASN A 181 2.48 -12.01 6.21
N THR A 182 2.71 -10.75 6.56
CA THR A 182 1.95 -9.58 6.10
C THR A 182 2.65 -8.86 4.93
N GLY A 183 3.78 -9.41 4.46
CA GLY A 183 4.50 -8.91 3.30
C GLY A 183 4.03 -9.56 2.00
N LEU A 184 4.35 -8.91 0.89
CA LEU A 184 3.93 -9.30 -0.47
C LEU A 184 4.81 -10.41 -1.08
N SER A 185 5.90 -10.78 -0.43
CA SER A 185 6.80 -11.85 -0.89
C SER A 185 6.86 -12.99 0.11
N SER A 186 7.06 -14.20 -0.40
CA SER A 186 7.33 -15.36 0.44
C SER A 186 8.69 -15.25 1.13
N SER A 187 8.85 -15.95 2.26
CA SER A 187 10.18 -16.10 2.88
C SER A 187 11.16 -16.75 1.92
N SER A 188 12.38 -16.25 1.88
CA SER A 188 13.48 -16.86 1.12
C SER A 188 14.16 -18.03 1.85
N GLY A 189 13.70 -18.36 3.07
CA GLY A 189 14.26 -19.43 3.91
C GLY A 189 13.32 -19.83 5.04
N ASP A 190 13.82 -20.66 5.95
CA ASP A 190 13.08 -21.10 7.12
C ASP A 190 12.76 -19.94 8.06
N VAL A 191 11.56 -19.91 8.60
CA VAL A 191 11.14 -18.97 9.64
C VAL A 191 11.20 -19.68 10.98
N SER A 192 12.00 -19.15 11.93
CA SER A 192 12.09 -19.68 13.29
C SER A 192 11.40 -18.75 14.29
N ILE A 193 10.75 -19.35 15.27
CA ILE A 193 10.11 -18.64 16.37
C ILE A 193 10.81 -19.06 17.65
N ASP A 194 11.48 -18.12 18.33
CA ASP A 194 12.09 -18.36 19.62
C ASP A 194 11.21 -17.84 20.75
N ILE A 195 10.81 -18.74 21.66
CA ILE A 195 10.06 -18.38 22.85
C ILE A 195 11.04 -18.26 24.02
N ILE A 196 11.26 -17.04 24.48
CA ILE A 196 12.16 -16.75 25.59
C ILE A 196 11.33 -16.61 26.87
N SER A 197 11.51 -17.54 27.83
CA SER A 197 10.85 -17.47 29.12
C SER A 197 11.69 -16.77 30.18
N SER A 198 11.01 -16.18 31.19
CA SER A 198 11.68 -15.87 32.46
C SER A 198 11.88 -17.14 33.30
N ASP A 199 12.75 -17.10 34.31
CA ASP A 199 13.17 -18.26 35.13
C ASP A 199 12.05 -19.05 35.80
N ASN A 200 10.82 -18.56 35.78
CA ASN A 200 9.66 -19.16 36.47
C ASN A 200 8.60 -19.74 35.54
N LEU A 201 8.84 -19.76 34.21
CA LEU A 201 7.92 -20.30 33.21
C LEU A 201 8.57 -21.45 32.46
N ILE A 202 7.80 -22.52 32.28
CA ILE A 202 8.20 -23.67 31.45
C ILE A 202 7.20 -23.71 30.29
N PHE A 203 7.72 -23.69 29.06
CA PHE A 203 6.89 -23.87 27.86
C PHE A 203 7.00 -25.31 27.37
N GLU A 204 5.84 -25.91 27.09
CA GLU A 204 5.73 -27.18 26.39
C GLU A 204 5.01 -26.95 25.08
N LEU A 205 5.65 -27.30 23.96
CA LEU A 205 5.05 -27.19 22.64
C LEU A 205 4.12 -28.37 22.45
N SER A 206 2.83 -28.11 22.26
CA SER A 206 1.81 -29.16 22.09
C SER A 206 1.36 -29.33 20.64
N GLU A 207 1.39 -28.28 19.82
CA GLU A 207 0.90 -28.33 18.44
C GLU A 207 1.53 -27.21 17.60
N ILE A 208 1.84 -27.50 16.33
CA ILE A 208 2.21 -26.51 15.30
C ILE A 208 1.25 -26.72 14.13
N ASN A 209 0.53 -25.68 13.75
CA ASN A 209 -0.27 -25.61 12.53
C ASN A 209 0.41 -24.61 11.57
N ILE A 210 0.74 -25.06 10.36
CA ILE A 210 1.39 -24.25 9.31
C ILE A 210 0.40 -24.08 8.16
#